data_01deb36cd3effb4291fbafdd1cfcd344
#
_entry.id   01deb36cd3effb4291fbafdd1cfcd344
#
_cell.length_a   1.000
_cell.length_b   1.000
_cell.length_c   1.000
_cell.angle_alpha   90.00
_cell.angle_beta   90.00
_cell.angle_gamma   90.00
#
_symmetry.space_group_name_H-M   'P 1'
#
loop_
_entity.id
_entity.type
_entity.pdbx_description
1 polymer ?
#
loop_
_entity_poly.entity_id
_entity_poly.type
_entity_poly.pdbx_seq_one_letter_code
_entity_poly.pdbx_strand_id
1 'polypeptide(L)'
;EVYPDDKYPNLAKSRRYHSVFDFSMNTVNIDRTYPRVGDTGSWPKFSKRTRRVWQNGGVPAYEHAYKIFKDPKFAWALANTADWKPSLEFPYTRKEIEAAAAEWPDDWNDPSSLQDGYGLAMLRSGEGINKRSLWMMYGRARGHTHEDMLHMGLDAYQSEILGHMGYPRNW
;
A
#
# COMPACT_ATOMS: atom_id res chain seq x y z
N GLU A 1 21.91 9.03 -19.34
CA GLU A 1 22.13 10.49 -19.17
C GLU A 1 21.78 10.85 -17.75
N VAL A 2 22.78 11.28 -16.97
CA VAL A 2 22.56 11.80 -15.61
C VAL A 2 22.19 13.26 -15.79
N TYR A 3 20.98 13.63 -15.47
CA TYR A 3 20.54 15.01 -15.47
C TYR A 3 21.32 15.79 -14.40
N PRO A 4 21.88 16.96 -14.70
CA PRO A 4 22.62 17.75 -13.73
C PRO A 4 21.71 18.16 -12.59
N ASP A 5 22.19 17.96 -11.35
CA ASP A 5 21.44 18.17 -10.08
C ASP A 5 20.92 19.60 -9.88
N ASP A 6 21.44 20.57 -10.60
CA ASP A 6 21.09 21.99 -10.52
C ASP A 6 19.85 22.38 -11.36
N LYS A 7 19.47 21.53 -12.32
CA LYS A 7 18.37 21.80 -13.25
C LYS A 7 17.03 21.25 -12.79
N TYR A 8 17.02 20.30 -11.87
CA TYR A 8 15.81 19.65 -11.36
C TYR A 8 15.77 19.68 -9.84
N PRO A 9 14.59 19.82 -9.24
CA PRO A 9 14.47 19.78 -7.79
C PRO A 9 15.01 18.46 -7.25
N ASN A 10 15.80 18.53 -6.18
CA ASN A 10 16.28 17.33 -5.51
C ASN A 10 15.11 16.55 -4.92
N LEU A 11 14.68 15.51 -5.63
CA LEU A 11 13.51 14.69 -5.26
C LEU A 11 13.67 14.03 -3.89
N ALA A 12 14.92 13.71 -3.48
CA ALA A 12 15.17 13.15 -2.16
C ALA A 12 14.78 14.09 -1.00
N LYS A 13 14.70 15.39 -1.25
CA LYS A 13 14.24 16.40 -0.29
C LYS A 13 12.76 16.76 -0.43
N SER A 14 12.07 16.20 -1.43
CA SER A 14 10.69 16.54 -1.71
C SER A 14 9.72 15.72 -0.86
N ARG A 15 9.08 16.37 0.12
CA ARG A 15 8.01 15.76 0.91
C ARG A 15 6.85 15.25 0.04
N ARG A 16 6.50 15.96 -1.03
CA ARG A 16 5.44 15.54 -1.96
C ARG A 16 5.83 14.26 -2.70
N TYR A 17 7.10 14.14 -3.08
CA TYR A 17 7.56 12.94 -3.75
C TYR A 17 7.60 11.76 -2.81
N HIS A 18 8.04 11.94 -1.57
CA HIS A 18 7.97 10.92 -0.53
C HIS A 18 6.54 10.43 -0.30
N SER A 19 5.57 11.34 -0.20
CA SER A 19 4.17 11.00 0.07
C SER A 19 3.49 10.18 -1.03
N VAL A 20 4.02 10.16 -2.26
CA VAL A 20 3.55 9.25 -3.32
C VAL A 20 3.73 7.79 -2.91
N PHE A 21 4.84 7.47 -2.26
CA PHE A 21 5.12 6.11 -1.79
C PHE A 21 4.38 5.79 -0.48
N ASP A 22 4.18 6.80 0.37
CA ASP A 22 3.38 6.65 1.60
C ASP A 22 1.92 6.31 1.32
N PHE A 23 1.36 6.78 0.22
CA PHE A 23 -0.03 6.53 -0.13
C PHE A 23 -0.37 5.03 -0.08
N SER A 24 0.43 4.22 -0.74
CA SER A 24 0.21 2.77 -0.79
C SER A 24 0.26 2.13 0.61
N MET A 25 1.16 2.59 1.48
CA MET A 25 1.26 2.08 2.85
C MET A 25 0.11 2.57 3.71
N ASN A 26 -0.31 3.83 3.54
CA ASN A 26 -1.40 4.41 4.32
C ASN A 26 -2.78 3.88 3.94
N THR A 27 -2.90 3.17 2.83
CA THR A 27 -4.18 2.66 2.31
C THR A 27 -4.33 1.14 2.40
N VAL A 28 -3.43 0.41 3.04
CA VAL A 28 -3.60 -1.03 3.22
C VAL A 28 -4.50 -1.37 4.42
N ASN A 29 -5.20 -2.48 4.30
CA ASN A 29 -5.98 -3.10 5.35
C ASN A 29 -5.08 -3.76 6.41
N ILE A 30 -5.67 -4.20 7.53
CA ILE A 30 -4.98 -4.88 8.62
C ILE A 30 -4.26 -6.18 8.19
N ASP A 31 -4.74 -6.83 7.16
CA ASP A 31 -4.14 -8.03 6.57
C ASP A 31 -3.15 -7.72 5.46
N ARG A 32 -2.78 -6.45 5.30
CA ARG A 32 -1.86 -5.93 4.28
C ARG A 32 -2.36 -6.11 2.85
N THR A 33 -3.66 -6.18 2.65
CA THR A 33 -4.28 -6.10 1.33
C THR A 33 -4.75 -4.68 1.04
N TYR A 34 -4.88 -4.33 -0.24
CA TYR A 34 -5.49 -3.06 -0.61
C TYR A 34 -7.01 -3.13 -0.53
N PRO A 35 -7.68 -2.01 -0.15
CA PRO A 35 -9.10 -1.86 -0.36
C PRO A 35 -9.49 -2.18 -1.80
N ARG A 36 -10.57 -2.88 -1.99
CA ARG A 36 -11.10 -3.18 -3.32
C ARG A 36 -11.94 -2.02 -3.83
N VAL A 37 -11.28 -1.00 -4.34
CA VAL A 37 -11.94 0.17 -4.92
C VAL A 37 -11.88 0.10 -6.44
N GLY A 38 -12.99 0.43 -7.11
CA GLY A 38 -13.07 0.43 -8.56
C GLY A 38 -12.90 -0.97 -9.18
N ASP A 39 -12.39 -1.02 -10.40
CA ASP A 39 -12.20 -2.24 -11.21
C ASP A 39 -11.05 -3.12 -10.68
N THR A 40 -11.11 -3.52 -9.44
CA THR A 40 -10.05 -4.31 -8.78
C THR A 40 -10.11 -5.81 -9.09
N GLY A 41 -10.91 -6.22 -10.05
CA GLY A 41 -11.09 -7.60 -10.49
C GLY A 41 -12.33 -8.27 -9.90
N SER A 42 -12.67 -9.44 -10.46
CA SER A 42 -13.92 -10.13 -10.14
C SER A 42 -13.80 -11.11 -8.97
N TRP A 43 -14.84 -11.18 -8.14
CA TRP A 43 -15.09 -12.32 -7.27
C TRP A 43 -15.30 -13.60 -8.15
N PRO A 44 -14.74 -14.76 -7.84
CA PRO A 44 -13.99 -15.17 -6.64
C PRO A 44 -12.46 -15.20 -6.82
N LYS A 45 -11.88 -14.57 -7.84
CA LYS A 45 -10.41 -14.60 -8.03
C LYS A 45 -9.63 -14.05 -6.82
N PHE A 46 -10.27 -13.21 -6.05
CA PHE A 46 -9.72 -12.61 -4.83
C PHE A 46 -10.12 -13.34 -3.54
N SER A 47 -10.92 -14.41 -3.62
CA SER A 47 -11.28 -15.24 -2.45
C SER A 47 -10.07 -15.91 -1.79
N LYS A 48 -9.01 -16.15 -2.55
CA LYS A 48 -7.70 -16.45 -1.99
C LYS A 48 -7.00 -15.12 -1.78
N ARG A 49 -7.19 -14.51 -0.63
CA ARG A 49 -6.36 -13.41 -0.14
C ARG A 49 -4.91 -13.88 -0.21
N THR A 50 -4.29 -13.62 -1.32
CA THR A 50 -2.84 -13.72 -1.38
C THR A 50 -2.33 -12.55 -0.54
N ARG A 51 -1.58 -12.82 0.50
CA ARG A 51 -0.85 -11.84 1.33
C ARG A 51 0.19 -11.06 0.52
N ARG A 52 -0.21 -10.58 -0.65
CA ARG A 52 0.70 -10.10 -1.71
C ARG A 52 0.39 -8.66 -2.06
N VAL A 53 0.15 -7.85 -1.04
CA VAL A 53 -0.16 -6.42 -1.17
C VAL A 53 0.85 -5.70 -2.02
N TRP A 54 2.08 -6.09 -1.89
CA TRP A 54 3.19 -5.40 -2.52
C TRP A 54 3.57 -5.97 -3.90
N GLN A 55 2.90 -7.01 -4.38
CA GLN A 55 3.29 -7.67 -5.63
C GLN A 55 2.80 -7.01 -6.92
N ASN A 56 1.71 -6.27 -6.89
CA ASN A 56 1.17 -5.64 -8.10
C ASN A 56 1.77 -4.25 -8.31
N GLY A 57 3.05 -4.20 -8.66
CA GLY A 57 3.74 -2.95 -9.00
C GLY A 57 4.36 -2.21 -7.81
N GLY A 58 4.13 -2.66 -6.57
CA GLY A 58 4.66 -2.00 -5.37
C GLY A 58 6.14 -2.23 -5.13
N VAL A 59 6.66 -3.42 -5.44
CA VAL A 59 8.04 -3.79 -5.12
C VAL A 59 9.08 -2.89 -5.79
N PRO A 60 9.04 -2.68 -7.12
CA PRO A 60 9.97 -1.76 -7.76
C PRO A 60 9.86 -0.33 -7.23
N ALA A 61 8.64 0.12 -6.89
CA ALA A 61 8.42 1.43 -6.32
C ALA A 61 9.09 1.57 -4.94
N TYR A 62 9.03 0.55 -4.08
CA TYR A 62 9.66 0.59 -2.76
C TYR A 62 11.18 0.43 -2.82
N GLU A 63 11.73 -0.32 -3.76
CA GLU A 63 13.17 -0.32 -4.01
C GLU A 63 13.65 1.08 -4.39
N HIS A 64 12.93 1.75 -5.28
CA HIS A 64 13.21 3.12 -5.68
C HIS A 64 13.07 4.09 -4.50
N ALA A 65 11.97 4.00 -3.74
CA ALA A 65 11.74 4.84 -2.57
C ALA A 65 12.85 4.68 -1.51
N TYR A 66 13.21 3.44 -1.17
CA TYR A 66 14.28 3.19 -0.22
C TYR A 66 15.65 3.68 -0.73
N LYS A 67 15.94 3.49 -2.02
CA LYS A 67 17.16 4.00 -2.64
C LYS A 67 17.30 5.51 -2.48
N ILE A 68 16.21 6.26 -2.58
CA ILE A 68 16.20 7.73 -2.50
C ILE A 68 16.15 8.22 -1.05
N PHE A 69 15.19 7.72 -0.27
CA PHE A 69 14.83 8.30 1.02
C PHE A 69 15.53 7.64 2.21
N LYS A 70 16.00 6.40 2.08
CA LYS A 70 16.56 5.58 3.17
C LYS A 70 15.60 5.45 4.37
N ASP A 71 14.31 5.57 4.12
CA ASP A 71 13.30 5.45 5.15
C ASP A 71 13.10 3.98 5.52
N PRO A 72 13.28 3.58 6.79
CA PRO A 72 13.09 2.20 7.26
C PRO A 72 11.72 1.63 6.95
N LYS A 73 10.70 2.46 6.82
CA LYS A 73 9.34 2.10 6.43
C LYS A 73 9.30 1.39 5.07
N PHE A 74 10.05 1.89 4.09
CA PHE A 74 10.12 1.24 2.78
C PHE A 74 10.94 -0.04 2.79
N ALA A 75 11.98 -0.09 3.61
CA ALA A 75 12.71 -1.33 3.87
C ALA A 75 11.81 -2.40 4.51
N TRP A 76 11.00 -1.99 5.48
CA TRP A 76 10.02 -2.87 6.11
C TRP A 76 9.00 -3.42 5.10
N ALA A 77 8.49 -2.59 4.19
CA ALA A 77 7.59 -3.03 3.13
C ALA A 77 8.24 -4.09 2.22
N LEU A 78 9.50 -3.90 1.84
CA LEU A 78 10.26 -4.85 1.04
C LEU A 78 10.50 -6.16 1.80
N ALA A 79 11.00 -6.09 3.03
CA ALA A 79 11.31 -7.26 3.86
C ALA A 79 10.08 -8.14 4.12
N ASN A 80 8.90 -7.51 4.25
CA ASN A 80 7.63 -8.19 4.48
C ASN A 80 6.89 -8.60 3.18
N THR A 81 7.48 -8.36 2.02
CA THR A 81 6.94 -8.85 0.74
C THR A 81 7.34 -10.31 0.55
N ALA A 82 6.34 -11.17 0.34
CA ALA A 82 6.57 -12.59 0.11
C ALA A 82 7.43 -12.80 -1.16
N ASP A 83 8.44 -13.65 -1.04
CA ASP A 83 9.34 -14.03 -2.14
C ASP A 83 10.11 -12.87 -2.80
N TRP A 84 10.15 -11.70 -2.15
CA TRP A 84 10.89 -10.58 -2.69
C TRP A 84 12.39 -10.89 -2.79
N LYS A 85 12.95 -10.54 -3.93
CA LYS A 85 14.38 -10.55 -4.20
C LYS A 85 14.77 -9.19 -4.75
N PRO A 86 15.91 -8.64 -4.31
CA PRO A 86 16.42 -7.39 -4.89
C PRO A 86 16.53 -7.48 -6.41
N SER A 87 16.11 -6.43 -7.10
CA SER A 87 16.35 -6.31 -8.53
C SER A 87 17.83 -6.12 -8.83
N LEU A 88 18.24 -6.38 -10.07
CA LEU A 88 19.67 -6.25 -10.48
C LEU A 88 20.19 -4.81 -10.32
N GLU A 89 19.32 -3.82 -10.40
CA GLU A 89 19.66 -2.41 -10.27
C GLU A 89 19.57 -1.89 -8.83
N PHE A 90 19.11 -2.72 -7.90
CA PHE A 90 18.97 -2.34 -6.51
C PHE A 90 20.26 -2.62 -5.74
N PRO A 91 20.93 -1.57 -5.20
CA PRO A 91 22.29 -1.69 -4.68
C PRO A 91 22.38 -2.32 -3.28
N TYR A 92 21.28 -2.84 -2.73
CA TYR A 92 21.21 -3.41 -1.39
C TYR A 92 20.86 -4.89 -1.46
N THR A 93 21.51 -5.66 -0.60
CA THR A 93 21.18 -7.06 -0.39
C THR A 93 19.90 -7.19 0.46
N ARG A 94 19.25 -8.35 0.40
CA ARG A 94 18.11 -8.65 1.25
C ARG A 94 18.45 -8.50 2.75
N LYS A 95 19.64 -8.93 3.17
CA LYS A 95 20.09 -8.83 4.56
C LYS A 95 20.22 -7.38 5.05
N GLU A 96 20.71 -6.49 4.20
CA GLU A 96 20.80 -5.06 4.52
C GLU A 96 19.42 -4.43 4.65
N ILE A 97 18.48 -4.81 3.80
CA ILE A 97 17.09 -4.34 3.87
C ILE A 97 16.37 -4.89 5.10
N GLU A 98 16.58 -6.14 5.48
CA GLU A 98 16.03 -6.72 6.70
C GLU A 98 16.59 -6.02 7.96
N ALA A 99 17.86 -5.66 7.96
CA ALA A 99 18.46 -4.88 9.02
C ALA A 99 17.88 -3.46 9.14
N ALA A 100 17.70 -2.78 8.01
CA ALA A 100 17.07 -1.46 7.99
C ALA A 100 15.58 -1.54 8.38
N ALA A 101 14.88 -2.59 7.98
CA ALA A 101 13.49 -2.82 8.34
C ALA A 101 13.27 -3.01 9.85
N ALA A 102 14.27 -3.54 10.56
CA ALA A 102 14.21 -3.71 12.02
C ALA A 102 14.17 -2.38 12.79
N GLU A 103 14.50 -1.27 12.17
CA GLU A 103 14.35 0.08 12.73
C GLU A 103 12.88 0.54 12.74
N TRP A 104 12.00 -0.11 11.95
CA TRP A 104 10.58 0.17 11.92
C TRP A 104 9.83 -0.78 12.86
N PRO A 105 8.89 -0.29 13.68
CA PRO A 105 8.13 -1.14 14.59
C PRO A 105 7.43 -2.29 13.88
N ASP A 106 7.59 -3.49 14.42
CA ASP A 106 7.03 -4.73 13.84
C ASP A 106 5.50 -4.71 13.81
N ASP A 107 4.92 -4.00 14.75
CA ASP A 107 3.49 -3.77 14.86
C ASP A 107 3.11 -2.50 14.12
N TRP A 108 2.89 -2.64 12.81
CA TRP A 108 2.42 -1.53 12.02
C TRP A 108 1.04 -1.07 12.50
N ASN A 109 1.10 -0.11 13.37
CA ASN A 109 -0.07 0.56 13.94
C ASN A 109 -0.29 1.88 13.20
N ASP A 110 -0.51 1.80 11.89
CA ASP A 110 -0.77 2.99 11.10
C ASP A 110 -2.04 3.67 11.62
N PRO A 111 -1.99 4.96 11.93
CA PRO A 111 -3.18 5.69 12.35
C PRO A 111 -4.22 5.69 11.24
N SER A 112 -5.46 5.98 11.61
CA SER A 112 -6.51 6.29 10.64
C SER A 112 -6.02 7.38 9.69
N SER A 113 -6.33 7.25 8.41
CA SER A 113 -5.84 8.17 7.38
C SER A 113 -6.96 8.62 6.46
N LEU A 114 -6.84 9.85 5.97
CA LEU A 114 -7.73 10.45 5.00
C LEU A 114 -6.93 10.83 3.76
N GLN A 115 -7.29 10.23 2.64
CA GLN A 115 -6.65 10.46 1.35
C GLN A 115 -7.57 11.33 0.47
N ASP A 116 -7.73 12.62 0.84
CA ASP A 116 -8.69 13.54 0.23
C ASP A 116 -8.53 13.67 -1.29
N GLY A 117 -7.31 13.72 -1.78
CA GLY A 117 -7.04 13.83 -3.22
C GLY A 117 -7.55 12.63 -4.03
N TYR A 118 -7.68 11.47 -3.38
CA TYR A 118 -8.20 10.24 -3.98
C TYR A 118 -9.65 9.97 -3.55
N GLY A 119 -10.04 10.46 -2.39
CA GLY A 119 -11.36 10.23 -1.81
C GLY A 119 -11.50 8.91 -1.08
N LEU A 120 -10.46 8.49 -0.36
CA LEU A 120 -10.44 7.27 0.44
C LEU A 120 -10.17 7.59 1.91
N ALA A 121 -11.04 7.12 2.78
CA ALA A 121 -10.85 7.15 4.23
C ALA A 121 -10.49 5.74 4.74
N MET A 122 -9.51 5.66 5.63
CA MET A 122 -9.10 4.46 6.34
C MET A 122 -9.24 4.71 7.83
N LEU A 123 -10.14 4.01 8.49
CA LEU A 123 -10.29 4.03 9.95
C LEU A 123 -9.69 2.76 10.52
N ARG A 124 -8.76 2.89 11.45
CA ARG A 124 -8.07 1.76 12.06
C ARG A 124 -8.14 1.83 13.57
N SER A 125 -8.24 0.67 14.20
CA SER A 125 -8.25 0.56 15.66
C SER A 125 -7.88 -0.86 16.12
N GLY A 126 -7.59 -0.99 17.41
CA GLY A 126 -7.22 -2.24 18.05
C GLY A 126 -5.74 -2.59 17.88
N GLU A 127 -5.32 -3.63 18.58
CA GLU A 127 -3.94 -4.12 18.61
C GLU A 127 -3.92 -5.63 18.42
N GLY A 128 -2.81 -6.18 17.96
CA GLY A 128 -2.64 -7.61 17.74
C GLY A 128 -3.77 -8.23 16.93
N ILE A 129 -4.37 -9.30 17.44
CA ILE A 129 -5.49 -10.01 16.79
C ILE A 129 -6.79 -9.18 16.75
N ASN A 130 -6.93 -8.18 17.63
CA ASN A 130 -8.11 -7.31 17.70
C ASN A 130 -8.03 -6.13 16.74
N LYS A 131 -7.00 -6.05 15.91
CA LYS A 131 -6.90 -5.03 14.86
C LYS A 131 -8.10 -5.11 13.91
N ARG A 132 -8.57 -3.94 13.52
CA ARG A 132 -9.66 -3.77 12.57
C ARG A 132 -9.42 -2.53 11.73
N SER A 133 -9.85 -2.59 10.49
CA SER A 133 -9.86 -1.45 9.57
C SER A 133 -11.19 -1.37 8.85
N LEU A 134 -11.74 -0.18 8.78
CA LEU A 134 -12.84 0.15 7.91
C LEU A 134 -12.34 1.14 6.87
N TRP A 135 -12.58 0.86 5.61
CA TRP A 135 -12.30 1.81 4.56
C TRP A 135 -13.59 2.27 3.89
N MET A 136 -13.60 3.51 3.43
CA MET A 136 -14.73 4.08 2.71
C MET A 136 -14.22 4.90 1.52
N MET A 137 -14.73 4.57 0.35
CA MET A 137 -14.50 5.35 -0.86
C MET A 137 -15.57 6.42 -1.00
N TYR A 138 -15.17 7.70 -0.92
CA TYR A 138 -16.07 8.84 -1.06
C TYR A 138 -15.70 9.75 -2.24
N GLY A 139 -14.62 9.43 -2.94
CA GLY A 139 -14.18 10.16 -4.11
C GLY A 139 -15.12 9.98 -5.30
N ARG A 140 -15.06 10.92 -6.23
CA ARG A 140 -15.84 10.82 -7.47
C ARG A 140 -15.34 9.67 -8.32
N ALA A 141 -16.28 8.90 -8.86
CA ALA A 141 -15.99 7.93 -9.92
C ALA A 141 -15.29 8.62 -11.10
N ARG A 142 -14.12 8.11 -11.49
CA ARG A 142 -13.35 8.58 -12.66
C ARG A 142 -12.73 7.38 -13.36
N GLY A 143 -13.02 7.19 -14.62
CA GLY A 143 -12.46 6.10 -15.41
C GLY A 143 -12.89 4.72 -14.89
N HIS A 144 -11.94 3.88 -14.53
CA HIS A 144 -12.15 2.51 -14.04
C HIS A 144 -12.62 2.46 -12.57
N THR A 145 -13.59 3.27 -12.20
CA THR A 145 -14.18 3.27 -10.86
C THR A 145 -15.66 2.95 -10.95
N HIS A 146 -16.19 2.35 -9.88
CA HIS A 146 -17.62 2.10 -9.77
C HIS A 146 -18.37 3.40 -9.48
N GLU A 147 -19.63 3.46 -9.87
CA GLU A 147 -20.50 4.62 -9.59
C GLU A 147 -21.07 4.58 -8.16
N ASP A 148 -20.82 3.52 -7.43
CA ASP A 148 -21.26 3.28 -6.05
C ASP A 148 -20.40 4.08 -5.04
N MET A 149 -20.52 5.39 -5.07
CA MET A 149 -19.90 6.24 -4.05
C MET A 149 -20.37 5.87 -2.66
N LEU A 150 -19.49 6.10 -1.65
CA LEU A 150 -19.71 5.75 -0.25
C LEU A 150 -19.75 4.24 0.02
N HIS A 151 -19.29 3.41 -0.89
CA HIS A 151 -19.09 2.01 -0.55
C HIS A 151 -17.93 1.83 0.43
N MET A 152 -18.04 0.82 1.25
CA MET A 152 -17.09 0.58 2.33
C MET A 152 -16.76 -0.91 2.46
N GLY A 153 -15.63 -1.20 3.06
CA GLY A 153 -15.25 -2.54 3.47
C GLY A 153 -14.75 -2.55 4.90
N LEU A 154 -14.92 -3.66 5.56
CA LEU A 154 -14.52 -3.89 6.95
C LEU A 154 -13.66 -5.14 7.04
N ASP A 155 -12.51 -4.98 7.66
CA ASP A 155 -11.61 -6.07 8.03
C ASP A 155 -11.46 -6.10 9.55
N ALA A 156 -11.58 -7.27 10.14
CA ALA A 156 -11.38 -7.49 11.55
C ALA A 156 -10.91 -8.94 11.81
N TYR A 157 -10.19 -9.15 12.90
CA TYR A 157 -9.72 -10.48 13.29
C TYR A 157 -8.97 -11.21 12.15
N GLN A 158 -8.13 -10.48 11.44
CA GLN A 158 -7.37 -10.97 10.27
C GLN A 158 -8.24 -11.52 9.14
N SER A 159 -9.50 -11.12 9.07
CA SER A 159 -10.46 -11.56 8.05
C SER A 159 -11.24 -10.39 7.48
N GLU A 160 -11.62 -10.51 6.22
CA GLU A 160 -12.58 -9.62 5.58
C GLU A 160 -13.98 -9.95 6.07
N ILE A 161 -14.61 -8.98 6.73
CA ILE A 161 -15.98 -9.13 7.27
C ILE A 161 -17.00 -8.57 6.27
N LEU A 162 -16.66 -7.41 5.68
CA LEU A 162 -17.44 -6.78 4.63
C LEU A 162 -16.49 -6.45 3.47
N GLY A 163 -16.62 -7.16 2.38
CA GLY A 163 -15.81 -6.97 1.20
C GLY A 163 -16.59 -6.41 0.02
N HIS A 164 -15.92 -5.63 -0.79
CA HIS A 164 -16.46 -5.23 -2.08
C HIS A 164 -16.26 -6.38 -3.09
N MET A 165 -17.32 -6.71 -3.85
CA MET A 165 -17.29 -7.86 -4.77
C MET A 165 -16.41 -7.64 -6.02
N GLY A 166 -15.93 -6.42 -6.22
CA GLY A 166 -15.16 -6.07 -7.41
C GLY A 166 -16.00 -6.08 -8.68
N TYR A 167 -15.36 -6.21 -9.82
CA TYR A 167 -16.01 -6.23 -11.12
C TYR A 167 -16.75 -7.56 -11.36
N PRO A 168 -18.07 -7.57 -11.60
CA PRO A 168 -18.79 -8.81 -11.87
C PRO A 168 -18.35 -9.42 -13.20
N ARG A 169 -18.31 -10.75 -13.26
CA ARG A 169 -17.91 -11.47 -14.48
C ARG A 169 -18.94 -11.43 -15.59
N ASN A 170 -20.22 -11.25 -15.22
CA ASN A 170 -21.35 -11.22 -16.14
C ASN A 170 -22.28 -10.10 -15.69
N TRP A 171 -22.60 -9.23 -16.59
CA TRP A 171 -23.67 -8.25 -16.48
C TRP A 171 -24.91 -8.82 -17.09
#